data_64ba83877918aa84ae228aa8bc1f6953
#
_entry.id   64ba83877918aa84ae228aa8bc1f6953
#
_cell.length_a   1.000
_cell.length_b   1.000
_cell.length_c   1.000
_cell.angle_alpha   90.00
_cell.angle_beta   90.00
_cell.angle_gamma   90.00
#
_symmetry.space_group_name_H-M   'P 1'
#
loop_
_entity.id
_entity.type
_entity.pdbx_description
1 polymer ?
#
loop_
_entity_poly.entity_id
_entity_poly.type
_entity_poly.pdbx_seq_one_letter_code
_entity_poly.pdbx_strand_id
1 'polypeptide(L)'
;MTQNLFTLDELVITQTKSFLNDQFMITDLDGTPVGTILQSTSLKDMVFKSSRSLEVALTDAEGNPLQTIMTISDPPNFLRDTYEVHLPGIEKPMAVITKRFSMLKTKLDLTMEGFADVEIHGDFWDWNLSITSEDRLLADVSNEWTGMGNFFMGKNTYRLRITPGLNEQHHAAII
;
A
#
# COMPACT_ATOMS: atom_id res chain seq x y z
N MET A 1 -0.85 8.31 22.09
CA MET A 1 -1.94 8.56 21.13
C MET A 1 -1.52 7.88 19.84
N THR A 2 -2.28 6.92 19.35
CA THR A 2 -2.01 6.26 18.08
C THR A 2 -2.27 7.27 16.97
N GLN A 3 -1.25 7.59 16.17
CA GLN A 3 -1.44 8.47 15.01
C GLN A 3 -2.35 7.73 14.00
N ASN A 4 -3.27 8.47 13.40
CA ASN A 4 -4.11 7.91 12.34
C ASN A 4 -3.27 7.85 11.05
N LEU A 5 -2.98 6.62 10.58
CA LEU A 5 -2.21 6.36 9.36
C LEU A 5 -2.72 7.16 8.16
N PHE A 6 -4.03 7.34 8.05
CA PHE A 6 -4.67 8.03 6.92
C PHE A 6 -4.61 9.57 6.99
N THR A 7 -3.96 10.13 8.01
CA THR A 7 -3.75 11.59 8.12
C THR A 7 -2.31 12.01 7.85
N LEU A 8 -1.43 11.06 7.55
CA LEU A 8 -0.03 11.32 7.28
C LEU A 8 0.23 11.46 5.78
N ASP A 9 0.80 12.59 5.37
CA ASP A 9 1.18 12.85 3.99
C ASP A 9 2.48 12.13 3.58
N GLU A 10 3.28 11.68 4.56
CA GLU A 10 4.54 10.98 4.29
C GLU A 10 4.70 9.76 5.20
N LEU A 11 5.06 8.65 4.57
CA LEU A 11 5.23 7.35 5.22
C LEU A 11 6.52 6.68 4.74
N VAL A 12 7.13 5.92 5.64
CA VAL A 12 8.26 5.02 5.31
C VAL A 12 7.80 3.59 5.47
N ILE A 13 7.95 2.79 4.42
CA ILE A 13 7.54 1.40 4.38
C ILE A 13 8.80 0.54 4.28
N THR A 14 9.07 -0.28 5.29
CA THR A 14 10.26 -1.11 5.35
C THR A 14 9.88 -2.58 5.42
N GLN A 15 10.42 -3.39 4.53
CA GLN A 15 10.25 -4.84 4.59
C GLN A 15 10.99 -5.38 5.83
N THR A 16 10.24 -6.01 6.73
CA THR A 16 10.78 -6.70 7.88
C THR A 16 11.00 -8.16 7.53
N LYS A 17 12.19 -8.71 7.87
CA LYS A 17 12.50 -10.11 7.60
C LYS A 17 11.64 -10.98 8.50
N SER A 18 10.69 -11.72 7.91
CA SER A 18 10.06 -12.86 8.55
C SER A 18 10.44 -14.13 7.80
N PHE A 19 10.72 -15.21 8.52
CA PHE A 19 11.09 -16.50 7.93
C PHE A 19 9.94 -17.19 7.18
N LEU A 20 8.70 -16.76 7.37
CA LEU A 20 7.52 -17.46 6.87
C LEU A 20 6.56 -16.57 6.07
N ASN A 21 6.53 -15.26 6.30
CA ASN A 21 5.62 -14.33 5.59
C ASN A 21 6.32 -13.00 5.38
N ASP A 22 6.09 -12.39 4.22
CA ASP A 22 6.52 -11.02 3.97
C ASP A 22 5.70 -10.08 4.86
N GLN A 23 6.40 -9.29 5.64
CA GLN A 23 5.81 -8.25 6.50
C GLN A 23 6.48 -6.92 6.17
N PHE A 24 5.70 -5.85 6.23
CA PHE A 24 6.21 -4.50 6.07
C PHE A 24 5.79 -3.68 7.30
N MET A 25 6.73 -2.94 7.84
CA MET A 25 6.46 -1.93 8.87
C MET A 25 6.24 -0.59 8.19
N ILE A 26 5.20 0.12 8.62
CA ILE A 26 4.93 1.49 8.20
C ILE A 26 5.26 2.41 9.36
N THR A 27 6.12 3.39 9.12
CA THR A 27 6.51 4.39 10.11
C THR A 27 6.25 5.80 9.58
N ASP A 28 6.16 6.77 10.48
CA ASP A 28 6.30 8.17 10.13
C ASP A 28 7.77 8.52 9.81
N LEU A 29 8.06 9.79 9.52
CA LEU A 29 9.41 10.26 9.20
C LEU A 29 10.38 10.21 10.40
N ASP A 30 9.86 10.20 11.62
CA ASP A 30 10.63 10.11 12.86
C ASP A 30 10.97 8.65 13.21
N GLY A 31 10.44 7.70 12.43
CA GLY A 31 10.63 6.27 12.63
C GLY A 31 9.66 5.65 13.64
N THR A 32 8.61 6.38 14.03
CA THR A 32 7.57 5.85 14.93
C THR A 32 6.67 4.89 14.16
N PRO A 33 6.46 3.65 14.61
CA PRO A 33 5.53 2.73 14.01
C PRO A 33 4.09 3.29 14.03
N VAL A 34 3.44 3.28 12.87
CA VAL A 34 2.04 3.72 12.71
C VAL A 34 1.16 2.64 12.09
N GLY A 35 1.77 1.66 11.42
CA GLY A 35 1.07 0.54 10.82
C GLY A 35 1.98 -0.59 10.41
N THR A 36 1.37 -1.70 10.00
CA THR A 36 2.06 -2.87 9.44
C THR A 36 1.22 -3.48 8.33
N ILE A 37 1.89 -4.05 7.32
CA ILE A 37 1.27 -4.83 6.27
C ILE A 37 1.64 -6.30 6.52
N LEU A 38 0.62 -7.13 6.65
CA LEU A 38 0.75 -8.55 6.94
C LEU A 38 0.17 -9.35 5.76
N GLN A 39 0.88 -10.37 5.33
CA GLN A 39 0.29 -11.34 4.40
C GLN A 39 -0.63 -12.25 5.20
N SER A 40 -1.93 -12.21 4.89
CA SER A 40 -2.90 -13.14 5.47
C SER A 40 -2.80 -14.50 4.76
N THR A 41 -2.35 -15.52 5.48
CA THR A 41 -2.42 -16.91 5.07
C THR A 41 -3.57 -17.58 5.82
N SER A 42 -4.79 -17.38 5.34
CA SER A 42 -5.91 -18.18 5.83
C SER A 42 -5.70 -19.64 5.44
N LEU A 43 -5.96 -20.57 6.37
CA LEU A 43 -5.93 -22.01 6.08
C LEU A 43 -6.90 -22.39 4.94
N LYS A 44 -7.94 -21.58 4.70
CA LYS A 44 -8.86 -21.74 3.57
C LYS A 44 -8.18 -21.39 2.24
N ASP A 45 -7.32 -20.38 2.22
CA ASP A 45 -6.61 -19.93 1.02
C ASP A 45 -5.53 -20.94 0.61
N MET A 46 -4.95 -21.66 1.56
CA MET A 46 -4.02 -22.77 1.28
C MET A 46 -4.68 -23.95 0.55
N VAL A 47 -5.95 -24.22 0.82
CA VAL A 47 -6.67 -25.36 0.22
C VAL A 47 -7.15 -25.04 -1.19
N PHE A 48 -7.51 -23.79 -1.48
CA PHE A 48 -8.12 -23.41 -2.75
C PHE A 48 -7.15 -22.76 -3.76
N LYS A 49 -5.87 -22.58 -3.42
CA LYS A 49 -4.84 -21.94 -4.29
C LYS A 49 -5.24 -20.58 -4.88
N SER A 50 -6.19 -19.89 -4.29
CA SER A 50 -6.70 -18.64 -4.84
C SER A 50 -6.75 -17.56 -3.76
N SER A 51 -6.17 -16.44 -4.10
CA SER A 51 -6.14 -15.16 -3.41
C SER A 51 -5.11 -15.03 -2.27
N ARG A 52 -4.03 -14.33 -2.60
CA ARG A 52 -3.19 -13.70 -1.58
C ARG A 52 -3.95 -12.49 -1.08
N SER A 53 -4.18 -12.39 0.22
CA SER A 53 -4.69 -11.16 0.82
C SER A 53 -3.62 -10.53 1.70
N LEU A 54 -3.55 -9.21 1.64
CA LEU A 54 -2.73 -8.41 2.53
C LEU A 54 -3.65 -7.69 3.51
N GLU A 55 -3.24 -7.62 4.75
CA GLU A 55 -3.94 -6.87 5.79
C GLU A 55 -3.07 -5.69 6.23
N VAL A 56 -3.65 -4.51 6.24
CA VAL A 56 -3.02 -3.32 6.84
C VAL A 56 -3.63 -3.12 8.21
N ALA A 57 -2.79 -3.11 9.23
CA ALA A 57 -3.19 -2.92 10.61
C ALA A 57 -2.47 -1.71 11.22
N LEU A 58 -3.15 -1.00 12.11
CA LEU A 58 -2.51 -0.02 13.00
C LEU A 58 -1.59 -0.74 13.98
N THR A 59 -0.55 -0.05 14.45
CA THR A 59 0.38 -0.59 15.44
C THR A 59 0.42 0.26 16.71
N ASP A 60 0.88 -0.36 17.80
CA ASP A 60 1.36 0.38 18.96
C ASP A 60 2.76 0.99 18.71
N ALA A 61 3.31 1.67 19.70
CA ALA A 61 4.63 2.31 19.60
C ALA A 61 5.78 1.28 19.45
N GLU A 62 5.56 0.04 19.87
CA GLU A 62 6.50 -1.07 19.76
C GLU A 62 6.38 -1.81 18.42
N GLY A 63 5.40 -1.42 17.56
CA GLY A 63 5.17 -2.02 16.24
C GLY A 63 4.28 -3.27 16.25
N ASN A 64 3.62 -3.59 17.37
CA ASN A 64 2.70 -4.72 17.42
C ASN A 64 1.36 -4.36 16.78
N PRO A 65 0.76 -5.24 15.97
CA PRO A 65 -0.53 -4.97 15.33
C PRO A 65 -1.66 -4.87 16.36
N LEU A 66 -2.48 -3.83 16.23
CA LEU A 66 -3.63 -3.55 17.10
C LEU A 66 -4.96 -3.89 16.42
N GLN A 67 -5.21 -3.29 15.26
CA GLN A 67 -6.48 -3.40 14.57
C GLN A 67 -6.26 -3.36 13.07
N THR A 68 -6.83 -4.33 12.34
CA THR A 68 -6.88 -4.30 10.87
C THR A 68 -7.80 -3.17 10.43
N ILE A 69 -7.27 -2.28 9.58
CA ILE A 69 -7.98 -1.11 9.06
C ILE A 69 -8.29 -1.22 7.57
N MET A 70 -7.63 -2.16 6.87
CA MET A 70 -7.81 -2.36 5.44
C MET A 70 -7.36 -3.76 5.05
N THR A 71 -8.01 -4.33 4.05
CA THR A 71 -7.60 -5.58 3.40
C THR A 71 -7.45 -5.36 1.91
N ILE A 72 -6.40 -5.94 1.31
CA ILE A 72 -6.18 -5.96 -0.13
C ILE A 72 -6.28 -7.40 -0.56
N SER A 73 -7.21 -7.70 -1.44
CA SER A 73 -7.45 -9.04 -1.96
C SER A 73 -7.17 -9.12 -3.45
N ASP A 74 -6.67 -10.28 -3.89
CA ASP A 74 -6.50 -10.65 -5.29
C ASP A 74 -7.64 -11.63 -5.64
N PRO A 75 -8.80 -11.13 -6.10
CA PRO A 75 -9.92 -12.00 -6.43
C PRO A 75 -9.56 -12.89 -7.63
N PRO A 76 -10.05 -14.12 -7.70
CA PRO A 76 -9.77 -15.02 -8.82
C PRO A 76 -10.38 -14.45 -10.10
N ASN A 77 -9.53 -13.82 -10.92
CA ASN A 77 -9.89 -13.26 -12.21
C ASN A 77 -9.22 -14.02 -13.33
N PHE A 78 -10.01 -14.46 -14.32
CA PHE A 78 -9.49 -15.14 -15.49
C PHE A 78 -8.99 -14.19 -16.60
N LEU A 79 -9.25 -12.89 -16.51
CA LEU A 79 -9.04 -11.95 -17.60
C LEU A 79 -8.03 -10.82 -17.31
N ARG A 80 -7.89 -10.38 -16.05
CA ARG A 80 -6.98 -9.31 -15.66
C ARG A 80 -6.53 -9.48 -14.21
N ASP A 81 -5.26 -9.19 -13.93
CA ASP A 81 -4.78 -9.06 -12.55
C ASP A 81 -5.45 -7.83 -11.93
N THR A 82 -6.32 -8.06 -10.96
CA THR A 82 -7.09 -7.00 -10.28
C THR A 82 -6.94 -7.19 -8.78
N TYR A 83 -6.68 -6.10 -8.08
CA TYR A 83 -6.62 -6.08 -6.61
C TYR A 83 -7.72 -5.18 -6.08
N GLU A 84 -8.44 -5.65 -5.10
CA GLU A 84 -9.53 -4.93 -4.45
C GLU A 84 -9.14 -4.51 -3.04
N VAL A 85 -9.36 -3.24 -2.72
CA VAL A 85 -9.10 -2.65 -1.40
C VAL A 85 -10.41 -2.51 -0.64
N HIS A 86 -10.51 -3.14 0.52
CA HIS A 86 -11.71 -3.14 1.35
C HIS A 86 -11.44 -2.54 2.72
N LEU A 87 -12.40 -1.77 3.23
CA LEU A 87 -12.45 -1.35 4.62
C LEU A 87 -13.25 -2.39 5.44
N PRO A 88 -12.93 -2.59 6.73
CA PRO A 88 -13.63 -3.55 7.58
C PRO A 88 -15.13 -3.28 7.63
N GLY A 89 -15.92 -4.33 7.39
CA GLY A 89 -17.39 -4.27 7.43
C GLY A 89 -18.06 -3.63 6.21
N ILE A 90 -17.29 -3.28 5.17
CA ILE A 90 -17.82 -2.74 3.91
C ILE A 90 -17.59 -3.77 2.80
N GLU A 91 -18.68 -4.28 2.20
CA GLU A 91 -18.60 -5.28 1.13
C GLU A 91 -18.07 -4.69 -0.19
N LYS A 92 -18.46 -3.45 -0.50
CA LYS A 92 -18.00 -2.77 -1.72
C LYS A 92 -16.54 -2.35 -1.57
N PRO A 93 -15.65 -2.69 -2.52
CA PRO A 93 -14.29 -2.20 -2.49
C PRO A 93 -14.25 -0.67 -2.56
N MET A 94 -13.42 -0.06 -1.73
CA MET A 94 -13.22 1.37 -1.73
C MET A 94 -12.29 1.82 -2.87
N ALA A 95 -11.41 0.92 -3.31
CA ALA A 95 -10.53 1.13 -4.45
C ALA A 95 -10.28 -0.18 -5.19
N VAL A 96 -10.01 -0.10 -6.48
CA VAL A 96 -9.69 -1.24 -7.35
C VAL A 96 -8.47 -0.90 -8.18
N ILE A 97 -7.44 -1.75 -8.09
CA ILE A 97 -6.22 -1.64 -8.90
C ILE A 97 -6.30 -2.68 -10.00
N THR A 98 -6.15 -2.26 -11.25
CA THR A 98 -6.19 -3.16 -12.41
C THR A 98 -4.90 -3.02 -13.21
N LYS A 99 -4.23 -4.14 -13.47
CA LYS A 99 -3.04 -4.15 -14.32
C LYS A 99 -3.43 -3.98 -15.79
N ARG A 100 -2.87 -2.95 -16.42
CA ARG A 100 -3.03 -2.69 -17.85
C ARG A 100 -1.88 -3.36 -18.61
N PHE A 101 -2.21 -4.26 -19.51
CA PHE A 101 -1.21 -4.85 -20.40
C PHE A 101 -0.72 -3.81 -21.40
N SER A 102 0.54 -3.45 -21.31
CA SER A 102 1.23 -2.62 -22.30
C SER A 102 2.48 -3.35 -22.77
N MET A 103 2.74 -3.32 -24.08
CA MET A 103 3.92 -4.00 -24.66
C MET A 103 5.27 -3.41 -24.21
N LEU A 104 5.27 -2.17 -23.70
CA LEU A 104 6.51 -1.43 -23.43
C LEU A 104 6.67 -0.96 -21.98
N LYS A 105 5.58 -0.81 -21.22
CA LYS A 105 5.63 -0.33 -19.83
C LYS A 105 4.49 -0.93 -19.03
N THR A 106 4.78 -1.33 -17.79
CA THR A 106 3.73 -1.70 -16.83
C THR A 106 3.03 -0.42 -16.38
N LYS A 107 1.70 -0.41 -16.47
CA LYS A 107 0.82 0.61 -15.92
C LYS A 107 -0.27 -0.07 -15.12
N LEU A 108 -0.66 0.55 -14.02
CA LEU A 108 -1.80 0.12 -13.23
C LEU A 108 -2.84 1.24 -13.23
N ASP A 109 -4.10 0.88 -13.41
CA ASP A 109 -5.21 1.79 -13.23
C ASP A 109 -5.72 1.64 -11.79
N LEU A 110 -5.91 2.74 -11.10
CA LEU A 110 -6.51 2.80 -9.77
C LEU A 110 -7.88 3.47 -9.89
N THR A 111 -8.94 2.73 -9.61
CA THR A 111 -10.29 3.29 -9.51
C THR A 111 -10.55 3.65 -8.05
N MET A 112 -10.78 4.93 -7.77
CA MET A 112 -11.11 5.43 -6.43
C MET A 112 -12.12 6.58 -6.53
N GLU A 113 -12.91 6.78 -5.47
CA GLU A 113 -13.91 7.84 -5.45
C GLU A 113 -13.27 9.23 -5.48
N GLY A 114 -13.87 10.16 -6.22
CA GLY A 114 -13.46 11.56 -6.29
C GLY A 114 -12.40 11.88 -7.36
N PHE A 115 -11.85 10.87 -8.03
CA PHE A 115 -10.90 11.06 -9.12
C PHE A 115 -11.26 10.23 -10.35
N ALA A 116 -11.09 10.83 -11.52
CA ALA A 116 -11.16 10.14 -12.80
C ALA A 116 -9.75 9.72 -13.24
N ASP A 117 -9.66 8.61 -13.96
CA ASP A 117 -8.46 8.16 -14.67
C ASP A 117 -7.17 8.22 -13.82
N VAL A 118 -7.20 7.58 -12.65
CA VAL A 118 -6.00 7.47 -11.81
C VAL A 118 -5.09 6.39 -12.36
N GLU A 119 -3.86 6.78 -12.69
CA GLU A 119 -2.82 5.87 -13.18
C GLU A 119 -1.66 5.78 -12.19
N ILE A 120 -1.15 4.55 -11.99
CA ILE A 120 0.12 4.28 -11.31
C ILE A 120 1.13 3.92 -12.40
N HIS A 121 2.18 4.69 -12.50
CA HIS A 121 3.20 4.52 -13.53
C HIS A 121 4.61 4.84 -12.98
N GLY A 122 5.63 4.42 -13.71
CA GLY A 122 7.02 4.63 -13.33
C GLY A 122 7.86 3.38 -13.49
N ASP A 123 8.95 3.31 -12.73
CA ASP A 123 9.84 2.16 -12.70
C ASP A 123 9.44 1.21 -11.56
N PHE A 124 8.77 0.12 -11.93
CA PHE A 124 8.33 -0.92 -10.97
C PHE A 124 9.48 -1.82 -10.49
N TRP A 125 10.63 -1.81 -11.17
CA TRP A 125 11.80 -2.58 -10.74
C TRP A 125 12.55 -1.87 -9.62
N ASP A 126 12.67 -0.54 -9.75
CA ASP A 126 13.36 0.29 -8.78
C ASP A 126 12.37 0.96 -7.79
N TRP A 127 11.07 0.64 -7.90
CA TRP A 127 10.03 1.20 -7.04
C TRP A 127 10.00 2.73 -7.01
N ASN A 128 10.23 3.35 -8.17
CA ASN A 128 10.05 4.78 -8.38
C ASN A 128 8.75 5.00 -9.15
N LEU A 129 7.67 5.18 -8.42
CA LEU A 129 6.32 5.22 -8.97
C LEU A 129 5.66 6.56 -8.71
N SER A 130 4.78 6.97 -9.63
CA SER A 130 3.91 8.11 -9.47
C SER A 130 2.45 7.68 -9.62
N ILE A 131 1.60 8.23 -8.78
CA ILE A 131 0.15 8.07 -8.83
C ILE A 131 -0.42 9.41 -9.29
N THR A 132 -1.05 9.43 -10.45
CA THR A 132 -1.57 10.66 -11.07
C THR A 132 -3.02 10.49 -11.47
N SER A 133 -3.80 11.58 -11.38
CA SER A 133 -5.12 11.67 -12.00
C SER A 133 -5.07 12.81 -12.98
N GLU A 134 -5.31 12.51 -14.26
CA GLU A 134 -5.02 13.43 -15.35
C GLU A 134 -3.56 13.94 -15.24
N ASP A 135 -3.36 15.25 -15.13
CA ASP A 135 -2.04 15.87 -14.97
C ASP A 135 -1.67 16.18 -13.50
N ARG A 136 -2.52 15.78 -12.55
CA ARG A 136 -2.31 16.06 -11.12
C ARG A 136 -1.60 14.90 -10.44
N LEU A 137 -0.44 15.18 -9.82
CA LEU A 137 0.22 14.23 -8.92
C LEU A 137 -0.60 14.07 -7.63
N LEU A 138 -0.96 12.83 -7.30
CA LEU A 138 -1.64 12.47 -6.06
C LEU A 138 -0.66 11.90 -5.03
N ALA A 139 0.29 11.09 -5.49
CA ALA A 139 1.35 10.54 -4.63
C ALA A 139 2.55 10.07 -5.45
N ASP A 140 3.68 9.90 -4.79
CA ASP A 140 4.86 9.23 -5.33
C ASP A 140 5.46 8.25 -4.33
N VAL A 141 6.03 7.17 -4.86
CA VAL A 141 6.81 6.17 -4.13
C VAL A 141 8.23 6.22 -4.66
N SER A 142 9.21 6.22 -3.76
CA SER A 142 10.62 6.13 -4.11
C SER A 142 11.36 5.18 -3.19
N ASN A 143 12.38 4.48 -3.73
CA ASN A 143 13.30 3.67 -2.94
C ASN A 143 14.51 4.46 -2.44
N GLU A 144 14.70 5.70 -2.91
CA GLU A 144 15.77 6.57 -2.47
C GLU A 144 15.38 7.30 -1.19
N TRP A 145 15.82 6.78 -0.07
CA TRP A 145 15.70 7.43 1.23
C TRP A 145 17.05 7.99 1.66
N THR A 146 17.21 9.29 1.57
CA THR A 146 18.37 10.04 2.11
C THR A 146 18.06 10.72 3.46
N GLY A 147 17.01 10.28 4.15
CA GLY A 147 16.54 10.85 5.41
C GLY A 147 17.44 10.55 6.61
N MET A 148 17.29 11.37 7.65
CA MET A 148 18.10 11.37 8.86
C MET A 148 17.95 10.08 9.66
N GLY A 149 18.99 9.26 9.67
CA GLY A 149 19.17 8.16 10.59
C GLY A 149 19.52 6.83 9.93
N ASN A 150 20.67 6.30 10.30
CA ASN A 150 21.19 5.01 9.86
C ASN A 150 20.35 3.79 10.28
N PHE A 151 19.14 4.01 10.78
CA PHE A 151 18.27 2.95 11.30
C PHE A 151 17.55 2.16 10.22
N PHE A 152 17.38 2.72 9.01
CA PHE A 152 16.60 2.11 7.93
C PHE A 152 17.44 1.73 6.69
N MET A 153 18.73 1.46 6.85
CA MET A 153 19.58 0.99 5.76
C MET A 153 19.29 -0.49 5.42
N GLY A 154 18.07 -0.78 5.00
CA GLY A 154 17.70 -2.06 4.42
C GLY A 154 17.45 -1.90 2.92
N LYS A 155 17.79 -2.93 2.13
CA LYS A 155 17.62 -2.95 0.66
C LYS A 155 16.15 -2.81 0.19
N ASN A 156 15.17 -2.75 1.07
CA ASN A 156 13.74 -2.75 0.77
C ASN A 156 13.02 -1.75 1.67
N THR A 157 13.42 -0.49 1.58
CA THR A 157 12.76 0.63 2.27
C THR A 157 12.24 1.61 1.22
N TYR A 158 10.98 1.97 1.32
CA TYR A 158 10.28 2.82 0.38
C TYR A 158 9.71 4.03 1.11
N ARG A 159 9.73 5.17 0.47
CA ARG A 159 9.07 6.39 0.93
C ARG A 159 7.83 6.63 0.06
N LEU A 160 6.68 6.70 0.69
CA LEU A 160 5.44 7.16 0.08
C LEU A 160 5.20 8.61 0.47
N ARG A 161 5.01 9.49 -0.51
CA ARG A 161 4.56 10.87 -0.31
C ARG A 161 3.22 11.05 -0.96
N ILE A 162 2.26 11.54 -0.20
CA ILE A 162 0.90 11.85 -0.63
C ILE A 162 0.79 13.37 -0.75
N THR A 163 0.20 13.85 -1.83
CA THR A 163 0.01 15.29 -2.04
C THR A 163 -0.92 15.86 -0.97
N PRO A 164 -0.50 16.92 -0.25
CA PRO A 164 -1.32 17.52 0.79
C PRO A 164 -2.70 17.99 0.29
N GLY A 165 -3.69 17.88 1.16
CA GLY A 165 -5.08 18.30 0.89
C GLY A 165 -5.99 17.21 0.33
N LEU A 166 -5.51 15.97 0.28
CA LEU A 166 -6.37 14.80 0.09
C LEU A 166 -7.06 14.45 1.41
N ASN A 167 -8.25 13.85 1.34
CA ASN A 167 -8.96 13.39 2.53
C ASN A 167 -8.50 11.98 2.95
N GLU A 168 -8.92 11.54 4.14
CA GLU A 168 -8.54 10.22 4.69
C GLU A 168 -8.92 9.05 3.78
N GLN A 169 -10.04 9.14 3.05
CA GLN A 169 -10.45 8.10 2.12
C GLN A 169 -9.50 8.01 0.92
N HIS A 170 -9.02 9.16 0.43
CA HIS A 170 -8.02 9.18 -0.64
C HIS A 170 -6.67 8.63 -0.15
N HIS A 171 -6.23 8.99 1.08
CA HIS A 171 -5.03 8.40 1.69
C HIS A 171 -5.15 6.89 1.80
N ALA A 172 -6.29 6.40 2.30
CA ALA A 172 -6.53 4.96 2.43
C ALA A 172 -6.50 4.21 1.08
N ALA A 173 -6.92 4.87 -0.03
CA ALA A 173 -6.87 4.27 -1.36
C ALA A 173 -5.47 4.27 -1.98
N ILE A 174 -4.57 5.15 -1.51
CA ILE A 174 -3.20 5.34 -2.02
C ILE A 174 -2.19 4.51 -1.23
N ILE A 175 -2.37 4.35 0.08
CA ILE A 175 -1.53 3.53 0.97
C ILE A 175 -1.64 2.04 0.65
#